data_791d3f9f1acda18d8c90270b48a36a43
#
_entry.id   791d3f9f1acda18d8c90270b48a36a43
#
_cell.length_a   1.000
_cell.length_b   1.000
_cell.length_c   1.000
_cell.angle_alpha   90.00
_cell.angle_beta   90.00
_cell.angle_gamma   90.00
#
_symmetry.space_group_name_H-M   'P 1'
#
loop_
_entity.id
_entity.type
_entity.pdbx_description
1 polymer ?
#
loop_
_entity_poly.entity_id
_entity_poly.type
_entity_poly.pdbx_seq_one_letter_code
_entity_poly.pdbx_strand_id
1 'polypeptide(L)'
;MCRMCTPLYSHLLKKEFEENPDLVTDQQYWRDNYEYSNKLKTIDVKTLTHKHLVYLNGGEPTVMKETYQFMRKCIDAGHTDFGLTIGTNANFFSEQFWDLAKHFTQLHFSVSCDGYGIVNNYIRWRSDWNSIVENCHRIKQQGHQFTWNHVPTIWGIHRTHEFFEFASIEFPQESLYLQYNFVDLHSAFISPMIEEVKESLRLTQETKLYYSDGKDCKSGIDGLLEHYKHYKTEPEKVEKFFKWNDIMDSARNIMMVDYIPDLDAYRPY
;
A
#
# COMPACT_ATOMS: atom_id res chain seq x y z
N MET A 1 -9.32 4.18 -2.20
CA MET A 1 -8.40 4.91 -3.12
C MET A 1 -7.24 5.47 -2.30
N CYS A 2 -6.00 5.19 -2.71
CA CYS A 2 -4.81 5.62 -1.98
C CYS A 2 -4.40 7.03 -2.40
N ARG A 3 -4.03 7.90 -1.43
CA ARG A 3 -3.50 9.26 -1.69
C ARG A 3 -2.17 9.24 -2.47
N MET A 4 -1.44 8.12 -2.38
CA MET A 4 -0.19 7.92 -3.10
C MET A 4 -0.36 7.36 -4.51
N CYS A 5 -1.57 6.88 -4.87
CA CYS A 5 -1.81 6.35 -6.20
C CYS A 5 -1.90 7.47 -7.23
N THR A 6 -1.56 7.12 -8.45
CA THR A 6 -1.66 8.03 -9.58
C THR A 6 -2.91 7.72 -10.39
N PRO A 7 -3.46 8.68 -11.13
CA PRO A 7 -4.56 8.44 -12.08
C PRO A 7 -4.25 7.35 -13.11
N LEU A 8 -2.96 7.05 -13.37
CA LEU A 8 -2.54 5.97 -14.27
C LEU A 8 -2.99 4.58 -13.83
N TYR A 9 -3.12 4.37 -12.51
CA TYR A 9 -3.43 3.05 -11.93
C TYR A 9 -4.83 2.97 -11.33
N SER A 10 -5.60 4.07 -11.33
CA SER A 10 -6.94 4.11 -10.74
C SER A 10 -7.88 5.00 -11.53
N HIS A 11 -8.87 4.39 -12.21
CA HIS A 11 -9.89 5.15 -12.94
C HIS A 11 -10.75 6.03 -12.01
N LEU A 12 -10.93 5.64 -10.74
CA LEU A 12 -11.64 6.46 -9.75
C LEU A 12 -10.82 7.68 -9.37
N LEU A 13 -9.51 7.52 -9.22
CA LEU A 13 -8.61 8.64 -8.94
C LEU A 13 -8.51 9.57 -10.15
N LYS A 14 -8.50 9.00 -11.36
CA LYS A 14 -8.55 9.77 -12.61
C LYS A 14 -9.78 10.68 -12.64
N LYS A 15 -10.96 10.14 -12.32
CA LYS A 15 -12.19 10.91 -12.25
C LYS A 15 -12.11 12.02 -11.18
N GLU A 16 -11.60 11.70 -9.99
CA GLU A 16 -11.40 12.67 -8.89
C GLU A 16 -10.50 13.83 -9.33
N PHE A 17 -9.44 13.55 -10.09
CA PHE A 17 -8.51 14.56 -10.61
C PHE A 17 -9.09 15.35 -11.78
N GLU A 18 -9.95 14.74 -12.60
CA GLU A 18 -10.69 15.45 -13.66
C GLU A 18 -11.71 16.44 -13.06
N GLU A 19 -12.33 16.08 -11.94
CA GLU A 19 -13.28 16.94 -11.20
C GLU A 19 -12.56 18.02 -10.36
N ASN A 20 -11.28 17.81 -10.00
CA ASN A 20 -10.48 18.73 -9.20
C ASN A 20 -9.10 18.97 -9.88
N PRO A 21 -9.05 19.82 -10.92
CA PRO A 21 -7.82 20.01 -11.72
C PRO A 21 -6.60 20.48 -10.93
N ASP A 22 -6.80 21.18 -9.82
CA ASP A 22 -5.72 21.69 -8.96
C ASP A 22 -4.95 20.58 -8.21
N LEU A 23 -5.49 19.34 -8.21
CA LEU A 23 -4.76 18.16 -7.70
C LEU A 23 -3.65 17.71 -8.63
N VAL A 24 -3.65 18.12 -9.89
CA VAL A 24 -2.74 17.62 -10.91
C VAL A 24 -1.62 18.59 -11.13
N THR A 25 -0.40 18.20 -10.78
CA THR A 25 0.81 19.00 -11.01
C THR A 25 1.32 18.93 -12.46
N ASP A 26 0.97 17.87 -13.19
CA ASP A 26 1.31 17.68 -14.61
C ASP A 26 0.21 16.90 -15.33
N GLN A 27 -0.82 17.62 -15.79
CA GLN A 27 -1.98 17.02 -16.46
C GLN A 27 -1.63 16.35 -17.80
N GLN A 28 -0.64 16.90 -18.52
CA GLN A 28 -0.26 16.38 -19.82
C GLN A 28 0.41 15.00 -19.69
N TYR A 29 1.31 14.86 -18.72
CA TYR A 29 1.97 13.58 -18.43
C TYR A 29 0.96 12.45 -18.17
N TRP A 30 -0.10 12.74 -17.40
CA TRP A 30 -1.14 11.74 -17.06
C TRP A 30 -1.96 11.32 -18.26
N ARG A 31 -2.27 12.25 -19.17
CA ARG A 31 -3.05 11.95 -20.39
C ARG A 31 -2.25 11.15 -21.39
N ASP A 32 -0.98 11.50 -21.58
CA ASP A 32 -0.14 10.93 -22.63
C ASP A 32 0.41 9.55 -22.27
N ASN A 33 0.50 9.22 -20.97
CA ASN A 33 1.10 7.97 -20.49
C ASN A 33 0.07 6.94 -19.99
N TYR A 34 -1.23 7.19 -20.17
CA TYR A 34 -2.26 6.25 -19.74
C TYR A 34 -2.46 5.14 -20.76
N GLU A 35 -1.79 4.01 -20.56
CA GLU A 35 -2.09 2.75 -21.24
C GLU A 35 -2.49 1.67 -20.22
N TYR A 36 -3.76 1.27 -20.24
CA TYR A 36 -4.20 0.10 -19.47
C TYR A 36 -3.94 -1.17 -20.27
N SER A 37 -3.00 -2.00 -19.84
CA SER A 37 -2.76 -3.32 -20.43
C SER A 37 -3.19 -4.45 -19.49
N ASN A 38 -4.23 -5.20 -19.85
CA ASN A 38 -4.61 -6.40 -19.11
C ASN A 38 -3.85 -7.61 -19.67
N LYS A 39 -2.67 -7.88 -19.12
CA LYS A 39 -1.80 -8.99 -19.54
C LYS A 39 -2.33 -10.38 -19.12
N LEU A 40 -3.27 -10.46 -18.17
CA LEU A 40 -3.84 -11.77 -17.73
C LEU A 40 -4.50 -12.54 -18.84
N LYS A 41 -5.05 -11.86 -19.86
CA LYS A 41 -5.70 -12.49 -21.01
C LYS A 41 -4.72 -13.24 -21.94
N THR A 42 -3.44 -12.86 -21.90
CA THR A 42 -2.40 -13.41 -22.79
C THR A 42 -1.62 -14.58 -22.17
N ILE A 43 -1.82 -14.88 -20.89
CA ILE A 43 -1.15 -15.99 -20.22
C ILE A 43 -1.79 -17.31 -20.66
N ASP A 44 -0.99 -18.17 -21.27
CA ASP A 44 -1.38 -19.57 -21.47
C ASP A 44 -1.18 -20.35 -20.16
N VAL A 45 -2.27 -20.58 -19.45
CA VAL A 45 -2.25 -21.25 -18.14
C VAL A 45 -1.67 -22.66 -18.18
N LYS A 46 -1.70 -23.33 -19.37
CA LYS A 46 -1.15 -24.68 -19.55
C LYS A 46 0.38 -24.72 -19.47
N THR A 47 1.03 -23.57 -19.61
CA THR A 47 2.49 -23.46 -19.48
C THR A 47 2.95 -23.24 -18.04
N LEU A 48 2.02 -22.93 -17.11
CA LEU A 48 2.36 -22.67 -15.72
C LEU A 48 2.71 -23.96 -14.98
N THR A 49 3.81 -23.93 -14.25
CA THR A 49 4.32 -25.05 -13.43
C THR A 49 4.84 -24.51 -12.10
N HIS A 50 5.18 -25.40 -11.16
CA HIS A 50 5.78 -25.06 -9.86
C HIS A 50 7.03 -24.15 -9.92
N LYS A 51 7.64 -23.98 -11.10
CA LYS A 51 8.80 -23.09 -11.33
C LYS A 51 8.42 -21.64 -11.62
N HIS A 52 7.14 -21.38 -11.86
CA HIS A 52 6.66 -20.06 -12.23
C HIS A 52 6.13 -19.32 -11.00
N LEU A 53 6.31 -18.01 -11.01
CA LEU A 53 5.67 -17.08 -10.10
C LEU A 53 4.81 -16.11 -10.89
N VAL A 54 3.53 -16.08 -10.58
CA VAL A 54 2.58 -15.11 -11.14
C VAL A 54 2.22 -14.10 -10.05
N TYR A 55 2.45 -12.83 -10.32
CA TYR A 55 2.07 -11.74 -9.42
C TYR A 55 0.89 -10.96 -10.00
N LEU A 56 -0.26 -11.05 -9.35
CA LEU A 56 -1.46 -10.29 -9.68
C LEU A 56 -1.43 -8.96 -8.94
N ASN A 57 -1.28 -7.90 -9.69
CA ASN A 57 -1.22 -6.53 -9.16
C ASN A 57 -2.05 -5.58 -10.02
N GLY A 58 -2.36 -4.39 -9.48
CA GLY A 58 -3.13 -3.33 -10.13
C GLY A 58 -4.61 -3.37 -9.74
N GLY A 59 -5.24 -2.20 -9.62
CA GLY A 59 -6.59 -2.07 -9.07
C GLY A 59 -6.71 -2.74 -7.70
N GLU A 60 -7.70 -3.61 -7.56
CA GLU A 60 -7.82 -4.55 -6.43
C GLU A 60 -8.10 -5.96 -6.99
N PRO A 61 -7.09 -6.84 -7.08
CA PRO A 61 -7.24 -8.15 -7.71
C PRO A 61 -8.32 -9.03 -7.07
N THR A 62 -8.56 -8.89 -5.77
CA THR A 62 -9.55 -9.70 -5.04
C THR A 62 -11.01 -9.43 -5.42
N VAL A 63 -11.28 -8.34 -6.18
CA VAL A 63 -12.60 -8.00 -6.69
C VAL A 63 -12.66 -7.93 -8.23
N MET A 64 -11.50 -8.09 -8.91
CA MET A 64 -11.44 -8.02 -10.37
C MET A 64 -11.96 -9.29 -11.03
N LYS A 65 -12.90 -9.15 -11.98
CA LYS A 65 -13.45 -10.27 -12.75
C LYS A 65 -12.36 -11.08 -13.46
N GLU A 66 -11.34 -10.42 -13.96
CA GLU A 66 -10.22 -11.04 -14.67
C GLU A 66 -9.41 -11.97 -13.76
N THR A 67 -9.22 -11.61 -12.49
CA THR A 67 -8.58 -12.49 -11.50
C THR A 67 -9.37 -13.79 -11.33
N TYR A 68 -10.67 -13.68 -11.13
CA TYR A 68 -11.55 -14.86 -11.00
C TYR A 68 -11.53 -15.73 -12.25
N GLN A 69 -11.55 -15.12 -13.42
CA GLN A 69 -11.47 -15.85 -14.70
C GLN A 69 -10.13 -16.56 -14.87
N PHE A 70 -9.02 -15.90 -14.50
CA PHE A 70 -7.69 -16.49 -14.53
C PHE A 70 -7.59 -17.69 -13.59
N MET A 71 -8.00 -17.52 -12.32
CA MET A 71 -7.98 -18.60 -11.32
C MET A 71 -8.82 -19.81 -11.77
N ARG A 72 -10.03 -19.59 -12.30
CA ARG A 72 -10.87 -20.66 -12.83
C ARG A 72 -10.20 -21.40 -14.00
N LYS A 73 -9.61 -20.67 -14.95
CA LYS A 73 -8.87 -21.29 -16.06
C LYS A 73 -7.72 -22.17 -15.57
N CYS A 74 -6.99 -21.75 -14.53
CA CYS A 74 -5.94 -22.55 -13.93
C CYS A 74 -6.50 -23.83 -13.29
N ILE A 75 -7.60 -23.73 -12.54
CA ILE A 75 -8.27 -24.85 -11.89
C ILE A 75 -8.80 -25.85 -12.94
N ASP A 76 -9.52 -25.37 -13.95
CA ASP A 76 -10.09 -26.19 -15.02
C ASP A 76 -9.01 -26.91 -15.85
N ALA A 77 -7.84 -26.31 -15.97
CA ALA A 77 -6.69 -26.92 -16.66
C ALA A 77 -5.84 -27.85 -15.75
N GLY A 78 -6.09 -27.89 -14.44
CA GLY A 78 -5.32 -28.65 -13.47
C GLY A 78 -3.93 -28.05 -13.16
N HIS A 79 -3.72 -26.77 -13.43
CA HIS A 79 -2.45 -26.05 -13.21
C HIS A 79 -2.60 -25.05 -12.06
N THR A 80 -2.45 -25.52 -10.83
CA THR A 80 -2.57 -24.71 -9.59
C THR A 80 -1.38 -24.83 -8.65
N ASP A 81 -0.30 -25.49 -9.10
CA ASP A 81 0.90 -25.78 -8.32
C ASP A 81 2.05 -24.78 -8.49
N PHE A 82 1.80 -23.66 -9.18
CA PHE A 82 2.76 -22.56 -9.32
C PHE A 82 2.60 -21.52 -8.20
N GLY A 83 3.65 -20.72 -7.97
CA GLY A 83 3.58 -19.61 -7.04
C GLY A 83 2.63 -18.52 -7.54
N LEU A 84 1.57 -18.25 -6.77
CA LEU A 84 0.61 -17.18 -7.06
C LEU A 84 0.68 -16.15 -5.93
N THR A 85 1.09 -14.93 -6.26
CA THR A 85 1.07 -13.80 -5.32
C THR A 85 -0.02 -12.81 -5.71
N ILE A 86 -0.81 -12.38 -4.74
CA ILE A 86 -1.88 -11.40 -4.94
C ILE A 86 -1.56 -10.15 -4.14
N GLY A 87 -1.30 -9.04 -4.84
CA GLY A 87 -1.20 -7.71 -4.24
C GLY A 87 -2.59 -7.18 -3.91
N THR A 88 -2.87 -6.89 -2.64
CA THR A 88 -4.21 -6.50 -2.19
C THR A 88 -4.16 -5.42 -1.11
N ASN A 89 -5.22 -4.63 -1.01
CA ASN A 89 -5.45 -3.76 0.14
C ASN A 89 -6.07 -4.51 1.34
N ALA A 90 -6.40 -5.78 1.17
CA ALA A 90 -7.04 -6.68 2.14
C ALA A 90 -8.34 -6.16 2.77
N ASN A 91 -8.97 -5.15 2.17
CA ASN A 91 -10.18 -4.54 2.73
C ASN A 91 -11.42 -5.43 2.55
N PHE A 92 -11.43 -6.28 1.52
CA PHE A 92 -12.55 -7.14 1.20
C PHE A 92 -12.13 -8.39 0.43
N PHE A 93 -12.66 -9.54 0.86
CA PHE A 93 -12.60 -10.80 0.13
C PHE A 93 -14.00 -11.41 0.06
N SER A 94 -14.45 -11.79 -1.13
CA SER A 94 -15.72 -12.50 -1.30
C SER A 94 -15.57 -13.99 -0.96
N GLU A 95 -16.67 -14.67 -0.61
CA GLU A 95 -16.65 -16.13 -0.48
C GLU A 95 -16.25 -16.82 -1.78
N GLN A 96 -16.67 -16.28 -2.93
CA GLN A 96 -16.28 -16.79 -4.23
C GLN A 96 -14.76 -16.73 -4.44
N PHE A 97 -14.07 -15.70 -3.90
CA PHE A 97 -12.62 -15.62 -3.94
C PHE A 97 -11.99 -16.78 -3.16
N TRP A 98 -12.47 -17.03 -1.93
CA TRP A 98 -11.96 -18.11 -1.09
C TRP A 98 -12.22 -19.50 -1.68
N ASP A 99 -13.37 -19.69 -2.35
CA ASP A 99 -13.67 -20.93 -3.06
C ASP A 99 -12.69 -21.23 -4.20
N LEU A 100 -12.10 -20.21 -4.81
CA LEU A 100 -11.05 -20.38 -5.80
C LEU A 100 -9.67 -20.52 -5.14
N ALA A 101 -9.40 -19.70 -4.13
CA ALA A 101 -8.09 -19.62 -3.46
C ALA A 101 -7.65 -20.98 -2.86
N LYS A 102 -8.58 -21.76 -2.30
CA LYS A 102 -8.31 -23.09 -1.71
C LYS A 102 -7.70 -24.13 -2.66
N HIS A 103 -7.76 -23.89 -3.99
CA HIS A 103 -7.16 -24.77 -4.98
C HIS A 103 -5.68 -24.49 -5.22
N PHE A 104 -5.14 -23.37 -4.72
CA PHE A 104 -3.75 -22.97 -4.94
C PHE A 104 -2.92 -23.22 -3.69
N THR A 105 -2.00 -24.19 -3.75
CA THR A 105 -1.15 -24.59 -2.61
C THR A 105 -0.02 -23.59 -2.33
N GLN A 106 0.38 -22.80 -3.33
CA GLN A 106 1.45 -21.80 -3.23
C GLN A 106 0.89 -20.38 -3.40
N LEU A 107 -0.26 -20.10 -2.75
CA LEU A 107 -0.86 -18.77 -2.73
C LEU A 107 -0.27 -17.93 -1.61
N HIS A 108 0.21 -16.74 -1.98
CA HIS A 108 0.75 -15.74 -1.07
C HIS A 108 0.03 -14.40 -1.28
N PHE A 109 -0.10 -13.62 -0.21
CA PHE A 109 -0.68 -12.28 -0.30
C PHE A 109 0.38 -11.22 0.00
N SER A 110 0.40 -10.16 -0.81
CA SER A 110 1.16 -8.94 -0.53
C SER A 110 0.18 -7.87 -0.08
N VAL A 111 0.06 -7.69 1.23
CA VAL A 111 -0.94 -6.82 1.85
C VAL A 111 -0.38 -5.41 1.94
N SER A 112 -0.97 -4.49 1.20
CA SER A 112 -0.56 -3.10 1.17
C SER A 112 -1.07 -2.34 2.40
N CYS A 113 -0.14 -1.75 3.16
CA CYS A 113 -0.45 -0.98 4.37
C CYS A 113 0.54 0.19 4.49
N ASP A 114 0.04 1.42 4.59
CA ASP A 114 0.87 2.63 4.55
C ASP A 114 0.86 3.42 5.87
N GLY A 115 0.19 2.88 6.89
CA GLY A 115 0.10 3.43 8.23
C GLY A 115 -0.61 2.47 9.18
N TYR A 116 -0.70 2.82 10.45
CA TYR A 116 -1.41 2.06 11.48
C TYR A 116 -2.80 2.63 11.74
N GLY A 117 -3.78 1.76 11.92
CA GLY A 117 -5.12 2.16 12.34
C GLY A 117 -5.79 3.17 11.43
N ILE A 118 -6.30 4.23 12.04
CA ILE A 118 -7.01 5.32 11.36
C ILE A 118 -6.12 6.08 10.36
N VAL A 119 -4.80 6.13 10.59
CA VAL A 119 -3.85 6.74 9.63
C VAL A 119 -3.87 6.00 8.31
N ASN A 120 -3.91 4.66 8.33
CA ASN A 120 -4.04 3.88 7.11
C ASN A 120 -5.36 4.17 6.38
N ASN A 121 -6.46 4.34 7.11
CA ASN A 121 -7.77 4.68 6.53
C ASN A 121 -7.75 6.06 5.85
N TYR A 122 -7.04 7.03 6.41
CA TYR A 122 -6.85 8.34 5.81
C TYR A 122 -6.03 8.28 4.51
N ILE A 123 -4.89 7.59 4.54
CA ILE A 123 -4.02 7.45 3.37
C ILE A 123 -4.73 6.64 2.27
N ARG A 124 -5.40 5.57 2.65
CA ARG A 124 -6.13 4.65 1.77
C ARG A 124 -7.64 4.86 1.91
N TRP A 125 -8.12 5.99 1.45
CA TRP A 125 -9.52 6.39 1.57
C TRP A 125 -10.50 5.26 1.19
N ARG A 126 -11.53 5.05 2.01
CA ARG A 126 -12.48 3.93 2.02
C ARG A 126 -11.87 2.59 2.47
N SER A 127 -10.71 2.63 3.06
CA SER A 127 -10.17 1.50 3.78
C SER A 127 -10.76 1.45 5.19
N ASP A 128 -10.93 0.23 5.70
CA ASP A 128 -11.29 0.00 7.10
C ASP A 128 -10.24 -0.90 7.74
N TRP A 129 -9.52 -0.35 8.72
CA TRP A 129 -8.43 -1.03 9.39
C TRP A 129 -8.85 -2.35 10.04
N ASN A 130 -10.02 -2.38 10.67
CA ASN A 130 -10.51 -3.58 11.33
C ASN A 130 -10.77 -4.69 10.31
N SER A 131 -11.40 -4.37 9.19
CA SER A 131 -11.61 -5.32 8.10
C SER A 131 -10.29 -5.86 7.51
N ILE A 132 -9.25 -5.01 7.42
CA ILE A 132 -7.93 -5.44 6.97
C ILE A 132 -7.34 -6.47 7.93
N VAL A 133 -7.36 -6.19 9.24
CA VAL A 133 -6.85 -7.09 10.28
C VAL A 133 -7.61 -8.42 10.29
N GLU A 134 -8.95 -8.37 10.27
CA GLU A 134 -9.79 -9.57 10.19
C GLU A 134 -9.49 -10.42 8.94
N ASN A 135 -9.31 -9.77 7.80
CA ASN A 135 -8.95 -10.46 6.57
C ASN A 135 -7.53 -11.05 6.60
N CYS A 136 -6.57 -10.41 7.26
CA CYS A 136 -5.25 -10.98 7.50
C CYS A 136 -5.33 -12.23 8.38
N HIS A 137 -6.13 -12.21 9.45
CA HIS A 137 -6.39 -13.43 10.24
C HIS A 137 -7.05 -14.50 9.40
N ARG A 138 -8.02 -14.16 8.55
CA ARG A 138 -8.67 -15.11 7.65
C ARG A 138 -7.69 -15.74 6.66
N ILE A 139 -6.74 -14.97 6.09
CA ILE A 139 -5.65 -15.51 5.25
C ILE A 139 -4.90 -16.61 6.01
N LYS A 140 -4.53 -16.36 7.27
CA LYS A 140 -3.84 -17.34 8.13
C LYS A 140 -4.70 -18.57 8.43
N GLN A 141 -5.97 -18.37 8.76
CA GLN A 141 -6.93 -19.46 9.03
C GLN A 141 -7.13 -20.37 7.81
N GLN A 142 -7.05 -19.83 6.59
CA GLN A 142 -7.09 -20.60 5.34
C GLN A 142 -5.78 -21.31 5.00
N GLY A 143 -4.75 -21.20 5.85
CA GLY A 143 -3.45 -21.85 5.67
C GLY A 143 -2.49 -21.11 4.73
N HIS A 144 -2.81 -19.87 4.35
CA HIS A 144 -1.96 -19.05 3.51
C HIS A 144 -1.05 -18.12 4.34
N GLN A 145 -0.04 -17.59 3.67
CA GLN A 145 0.89 -16.60 4.24
C GLN A 145 0.71 -15.26 3.53
N PHE A 146 1.15 -14.20 4.20
CA PHE A 146 1.20 -12.88 3.58
C PHE A 146 2.46 -12.12 3.98
N THR A 147 2.75 -11.09 3.21
CA THR A 147 3.79 -10.10 3.52
C THR A 147 3.14 -8.75 3.63
N TRP A 148 3.41 -8.02 4.69
CA TRP A 148 3.08 -6.61 4.76
C TRP A 148 3.92 -5.82 3.75
N ASN A 149 3.27 -5.10 2.85
CA ASN A 149 3.92 -4.19 1.93
C ASN A 149 3.67 -2.76 2.42
N HIS A 150 4.63 -2.23 3.17
CA HIS A 150 4.53 -0.92 3.82
C HIS A 150 5.30 0.15 3.05
N VAL A 151 4.62 1.24 2.73
CA VAL A 151 5.23 2.43 2.13
C VAL A 151 5.19 3.57 3.14
N PRO A 152 6.32 3.97 3.72
CA PRO A 152 6.37 5.15 4.58
C PRO A 152 6.00 6.40 3.77
N THR A 153 5.00 7.12 4.24
CA THR A 153 4.48 8.30 3.56
C THR A 153 4.58 9.51 4.48
N ILE A 154 4.52 10.71 3.91
CA ILE A 154 4.49 11.95 4.69
C ILE A 154 3.38 11.95 5.76
N TRP A 155 2.27 11.27 5.51
CA TRP A 155 1.14 11.20 6.45
C TRP A 155 1.37 10.25 7.62
N GLY A 156 2.22 9.23 7.47
CA GLY A 156 2.36 8.17 8.47
C GLY A 156 3.79 7.87 8.92
N ILE A 157 4.81 8.47 8.28
CA ILE A 157 6.21 8.11 8.55
C ILE A 157 6.64 8.43 10.00
N HIS A 158 6.10 9.48 10.59
CA HIS A 158 6.35 9.87 11.99
C HIS A 158 5.72 8.89 13.00
N ARG A 159 4.89 7.94 12.53
CA ARG A 159 4.23 6.89 13.32
C ARG A 159 4.52 5.48 12.79
N THR A 160 5.56 5.32 11.98
CA THR A 160 5.94 4.01 11.40
C THR A 160 6.18 2.95 12.49
N HIS A 161 6.75 3.33 13.63
CA HIS A 161 6.99 2.41 14.76
C HIS A 161 5.70 1.76 15.29
N GLU A 162 4.57 2.47 15.30
CA GLU A 162 3.28 1.93 15.75
C GLU A 162 2.81 0.76 14.86
N PHE A 163 2.99 0.90 13.54
CA PHE A 163 2.67 -0.18 12.61
C PHE A 163 3.58 -1.39 12.79
N PHE A 164 4.89 -1.16 12.98
CA PHE A 164 5.86 -2.23 13.19
C PHE A 164 5.62 -2.96 14.51
N GLU A 165 5.32 -2.24 15.59
CA GLU A 165 4.96 -2.81 16.87
C GLU A 165 3.70 -3.68 16.75
N PHE A 166 2.63 -3.15 16.15
CA PHE A 166 1.41 -3.89 15.87
C PHE A 166 1.70 -5.18 15.08
N ALA A 167 2.41 -5.07 13.96
CA ALA A 167 2.71 -6.21 13.10
C ALA A 167 3.55 -7.28 13.83
N SER A 168 4.48 -6.88 14.69
CA SER A 168 5.33 -7.79 15.47
C SER A 168 4.59 -8.54 16.56
N ILE A 169 3.51 -7.95 17.10
CA ILE A 169 2.69 -8.54 18.17
C ILE A 169 1.60 -9.42 17.56
N GLU A 170 0.85 -8.87 16.60
CA GLU A 170 -0.35 -9.52 16.05
C GLU A 170 -0.01 -10.59 15.01
N PHE A 171 1.05 -10.37 14.24
CA PHE A 171 1.47 -11.26 13.15
C PHE A 171 2.99 -11.55 13.18
N PRO A 172 3.51 -12.13 14.28
CA PRO A 172 4.95 -12.24 14.52
C PRO A 172 5.72 -13.14 13.53
N GLN A 173 4.99 -13.95 12.76
CA GLN A 173 5.57 -14.87 11.77
C GLN A 173 5.50 -14.34 10.35
N GLU A 174 4.82 -13.21 10.13
CA GLU A 174 4.67 -12.65 8.81
C GLU A 174 5.80 -11.67 8.50
N SER A 175 6.29 -11.72 7.27
CA SER A 175 7.32 -10.81 6.82
C SER A 175 6.76 -9.43 6.51
N LEU A 176 7.63 -8.43 6.60
CA LEU A 176 7.32 -7.07 6.21
C LEU A 176 8.30 -6.62 5.14
N TYR A 177 7.77 -6.05 4.06
CA TYR A 177 8.53 -5.41 3.00
C TYR A 177 8.35 -3.90 3.09
N LEU A 178 9.46 -3.19 3.36
CA LEU A 178 9.47 -1.74 3.44
C LEU A 178 9.86 -1.15 2.07
N GLN A 179 8.92 -0.48 1.43
CA GLN A 179 9.17 0.22 0.17
C GLN A 179 9.58 1.67 0.42
N TYR A 180 10.88 1.95 0.49
CA TYR A 180 11.39 3.31 0.72
C TYR A 180 11.69 4.10 -0.58
N ASN A 181 11.58 3.48 -1.75
CA ASN A 181 11.87 4.13 -3.04
C ASN A 181 10.77 5.10 -3.53
N PHE A 182 9.65 5.20 -2.81
CA PHE A 182 8.53 6.08 -3.18
C PHE A 182 8.63 7.50 -2.61
N VAL A 183 9.73 7.84 -1.97
CA VAL A 183 9.99 9.21 -1.50
C VAL A 183 9.93 10.21 -2.66
N ASP A 184 10.22 9.77 -3.89
CA ASP A 184 10.20 10.61 -5.09
C ASP A 184 8.81 11.09 -5.51
N LEU A 185 7.74 10.32 -5.26
CA LEU A 185 6.36 10.77 -5.52
C LEU A 185 5.97 11.94 -4.61
N HIS A 186 6.64 12.08 -3.47
CA HIS A 186 6.43 13.13 -2.49
C HIS A 186 7.61 14.10 -2.39
N SER A 187 8.55 14.09 -3.35
CA SER A 187 9.66 15.07 -3.40
C SER A 187 9.19 16.52 -3.46
N ALA A 188 7.91 16.73 -3.89
CA ALA A 188 7.27 18.04 -3.84
C ALA A 188 6.83 18.45 -2.41
N PHE A 189 6.80 17.50 -1.46
CA PHE A 189 6.31 17.70 -0.12
C PHE A 189 7.37 17.26 0.89
N ILE A 190 7.54 18.03 1.95
CA ILE A 190 8.45 17.73 3.05
C ILE A 190 7.62 17.65 4.34
N SER A 191 7.81 16.58 5.12
CA SER A 191 7.21 16.49 6.43
C SER A 191 7.72 17.63 7.32
N PRO A 192 6.84 18.39 7.98
CA PRO A 192 7.25 19.36 8.99
C PRO A 192 7.76 18.69 10.28
N MET A 193 7.48 17.41 10.48
CA MET A 193 7.71 16.63 11.69
C MET A 193 9.03 15.86 11.63
N ILE A 194 10.15 16.53 11.32
CA ILE A 194 11.44 15.87 11.07
C ILE A 194 11.97 15.12 12.29
N GLU A 195 11.85 15.67 13.49
CA GLU A 195 12.37 15.03 14.70
C GLU A 195 11.50 13.86 15.12
N GLU A 196 10.18 13.96 15.01
CA GLU A 196 9.23 12.88 15.25
C GLU A 196 9.44 11.72 14.24
N VAL A 197 9.74 12.04 12.99
CA VAL A 197 10.10 11.03 11.97
C VAL A 197 11.37 10.29 12.36
N LYS A 198 12.43 11.00 12.77
CA LYS A 198 13.69 10.38 13.21
C LYS A 198 13.47 9.49 14.43
N GLU A 199 12.70 9.95 15.40
CA GLU A 199 12.40 9.17 16.61
C GLU A 199 11.57 7.93 16.27
N SER A 200 10.53 8.08 15.42
CA SER A 200 9.74 6.93 14.96
C SER A 200 10.59 5.88 14.24
N LEU A 201 11.49 6.29 13.35
CA LEU A 201 12.39 5.38 12.65
C LEU A 201 13.38 4.70 13.61
N ARG A 202 13.89 5.43 14.64
CA ARG A 202 14.75 4.86 15.67
C ARG A 202 14.02 3.78 16.48
N LEU A 203 12.78 4.07 16.91
CA LEU A 203 11.95 3.08 17.61
C LEU A 203 11.65 1.86 16.74
N THR A 204 11.44 2.08 15.43
CA THR A 204 11.23 0.99 14.48
C THR A 204 12.43 0.05 14.39
N GLN A 205 13.67 0.55 14.54
CA GLN A 205 14.88 -0.30 14.56
C GLN A 205 14.92 -1.29 15.72
N GLU A 206 14.19 -1.01 16.81
CA GLU A 206 14.12 -1.88 17.99
C GLU A 206 13.16 -3.06 17.76
N THR A 207 12.32 -3.00 16.74
CA THR A 207 11.31 -4.01 16.42
C THR A 207 11.93 -5.14 15.59
N LYS A 208 11.68 -6.40 15.99
CA LYS A 208 12.20 -7.60 15.29
C LYS A 208 11.22 -8.03 14.20
N LEU A 209 11.26 -7.39 13.03
CA LEU A 209 10.57 -7.82 11.84
C LEU A 209 11.54 -8.17 10.72
N TYR A 210 11.18 -9.17 9.93
CA TYR A 210 12.02 -9.72 8.88
C TYR A 210 11.39 -9.51 7.51
N TYR A 211 12.22 -9.32 6.49
CA TYR A 211 11.79 -9.42 5.09
C TYR A 211 11.43 -10.86 4.73
N SER A 212 10.70 -11.04 3.65
CA SER A 212 10.31 -12.34 3.10
C SER A 212 11.50 -13.23 2.74
N ASP A 213 12.69 -12.65 2.56
CA ASP A 213 13.96 -13.36 2.30
C ASP A 213 14.77 -13.69 3.58
N GLY A 214 14.20 -13.47 4.76
CA GLY A 214 14.82 -13.69 6.06
C GLY A 214 15.76 -12.58 6.54
N LYS A 215 15.83 -11.45 5.83
CA LYS A 215 16.56 -10.25 6.28
C LYS A 215 15.67 -9.36 7.12
N ASP A 216 16.25 -8.69 8.11
CA ASP A 216 15.52 -7.70 8.87
C ASP A 216 15.29 -6.41 8.06
N CYS A 217 14.31 -5.60 8.47
CA CYS A 217 14.00 -4.33 7.81
C CYS A 217 15.03 -3.24 8.09
N LYS A 218 16.07 -3.53 8.88
CA LYS A 218 17.01 -2.56 9.42
C LYS A 218 17.68 -1.72 8.33
N SER A 219 18.14 -2.35 7.25
CA SER A 219 18.81 -1.65 6.16
C SER A 219 17.93 -0.59 5.47
N GLY A 220 16.63 -0.82 5.35
CA GLY A 220 15.68 0.16 4.81
C GLY A 220 15.45 1.31 5.78
N ILE A 221 15.33 1.04 7.08
CA ILE A 221 15.19 2.05 8.12
C ILE A 221 16.47 2.89 8.26
N ASP A 222 17.65 2.25 8.21
CA ASP A 222 18.94 2.96 8.23
C ASP A 222 19.07 3.93 7.05
N GLY A 223 18.63 3.53 5.87
CA GLY A 223 18.59 4.37 4.67
C GLY A 223 17.65 5.58 4.83
N LEU A 224 16.48 5.37 5.41
CA LEU A 224 15.55 6.47 5.72
C LEU A 224 16.12 7.42 6.77
N LEU A 225 16.71 6.90 7.86
CA LEU A 225 17.35 7.73 8.87
C LEU A 225 18.49 8.56 8.30
N GLU A 226 19.32 7.99 7.43
CA GLU A 226 20.38 8.73 6.78
C GLU A 226 19.83 9.84 5.87
N HIS A 227 18.77 9.55 5.12
CA HIS A 227 18.07 10.56 4.32
C HIS A 227 17.58 11.72 5.18
N TYR A 228 16.90 11.44 6.29
CA TYR A 228 16.34 12.46 7.17
C TYR A 228 17.38 13.23 8.02
N LYS A 229 18.63 12.77 8.14
CA LYS A 229 19.72 13.55 8.78
C LYS A 229 20.00 14.88 8.08
N HIS A 230 19.84 14.90 6.77
CA HIS A 230 20.15 16.05 5.93
C HIS A 230 18.92 16.84 5.51
N TYR A 231 17.76 16.40 5.93
CA TYR A 231 16.49 17.01 5.57
C TYR A 231 16.25 18.29 6.37
N LYS A 232 15.74 19.32 5.70
CA LYS A 232 15.33 20.58 6.34
C LYS A 232 13.90 20.90 5.93
N THR A 233 13.12 21.41 6.87
CA THR A 233 11.78 21.89 6.58
C THR A 233 11.84 23.07 5.60
N GLU A 234 11.11 22.97 4.50
CA GLU A 234 10.95 24.02 3.49
C GLU A 234 9.51 24.56 3.59
N PRO A 235 9.30 25.78 4.12
CA PRO A 235 7.94 26.30 4.39
C PRO A 235 7.00 26.26 3.18
N GLU A 236 7.53 26.60 1.99
CA GLU A 236 6.74 26.57 0.74
C GLU A 236 6.24 25.17 0.39
N LYS A 237 7.05 24.13 0.64
CA LYS A 237 6.64 22.73 0.40
C LYS A 237 5.63 22.26 1.44
N VAL A 238 5.76 22.72 2.68
CA VAL A 238 4.77 22.44 3.73
C VAL A 238 3.42 23.08 3.40
N GLU A 239 3.42 24.36 3.00
CA GLU A 239 2.21 25.04 2.56
C GLU A 239 1.53 24.33 1.36
N LYS A 240 2.33 23.95 0.36
CA LYS A 240 1.86 23.21 -0.80
C LYS A 240 1.25 21.85 -0.42
N PHE A 241 1.85 21.14 0.54
CA PHE A 241 1.34 19.88 1.07
C PHE A 241 -0.05 20.06 1.69
N PHE A 242 -0.24 21.03 2.58
CA PHE A 242 -1.53 21.26 3.22
C PHE A 242 -2.59 21.71 2.22
N LYS A 243 -2.28 22.60 1.30
CA LYS A 243 -3.20 23.02 0.22
C LYS A 243 -3.68 21.83 -0.62
N TRP A 244 -2.76 20.96 -1.00
CA TRP A 244 -3.10 19.75 -1.76
C TRP A 244 -3.99 18.82 -0.95
N ASN A 245 -3.70 18.64 0.35
CA ASN A 245 -4.55 17.82 1.22
C ASN A 245 -5.95 18.40 1.39
N ASP A 246 -6.09 19.72 1.52
CA ASP A 246 -7.39 20.39 1.67
C ASP A 246 -8.30 20.14 0.45
N ILE A 247 -7.75 20.15 -0.74
CA ILE A 247 -8.50 19.81 -1.96
C ILE A 247 -8.95 18.35 -1.92
N MET A 248 -8.06 17.43 -1.58
CA MET A 248 -8.39 16.00 -1.47
C MET A 248 -9.40 15.73 -0.37
N ASP A 249 -9.25 16.36 0.80
CA ASP A 249 -10.15 16.20 1.93
C ASP A 249 -11.54 16.74 1.60
N SER A 250 -11.61 17.90 0.97
CA SER A 250 -12.86 18.46 0.49
C SER A 250 -13.57 17.54 -0.51
N ALA A 251 -12.84 17.01 -1.51
CA ALA A 251 -13.38 16.07 -2.49
C ALA A 251 -13.90 14.77 -1.87
N ARG A 252 -13.37 14.39 -0.71
CA ARG A 252 -13.68 13.14 0.01
C ARG A 252 -14.60 13.34 1.21
N ASN A 253 -14.94 14.59 1.53
CA ASN A 253 -15.72 14.98 2.71
C ASN A 253 -15.12 14.42 4.02
N ILE A 254 -13.83 14.61 4.22
CA ILE A 254 -13.07 14.25 5.42
C ILE A 254 -12.15 15.40 5.83
N MET A 255 -11.57 15.34 7.01
CA MET A 255 -10.59 16.34 7.47
C MET A 255 -9.37 15.62 8.06
N MET A 256 -8.15 16.11 7.74
CA MET A 256 -6.90 15.53 8.26
C MET A 256 -6.87 15.49 9.78
N VAL A 257 -7.36 16.52 10.45
CA VAL A 257 -7.38 16.62 11.91
C VAL A 257 -8.10 15.47 12.60
N ASP A 258 -9.09 14.86 11.95
CA ASP A 258 -9.84 13.73 12.51
C ASP A 258 -9.01 12.41 12.49
N TYR A 259 -7.94 12.38 11.71
CA TYR A 259 -7.13 11.17 11.46
C TYR A 259 -5.70 11.34 11.96
N ILE A 260 -5.09 12.49 11.75
CA ILE A 260 -3.68 12.77 12.02
C ILE A 260 -3.55 14.18 12.65
N PRO A 261 -4.12 14.39 13.85
CA PRO A 261 -4.15 15.72 14.49
C PRO A 261 -2.75 16.26 14.82
N ASP A 262 -1.78 15.39 15.09
CA ASP A 262 -0.39 15.75 15.33
C ASP A 262 0.27 16.34 14.07
N LEU A 263 0.03 15.79 12.90
CA LEU A 263 0.51 16.36 11.64
C LEU A 263 -0.25 17.64 11.28
N ASP A 264 -1.57 17.67 11.49
CA ASP A 264 -2.39 18.86 11.20
C ASP A 264 -2.02 20.07 12.07
N ALA A 265 -1.47 19.84 13.26
CA ALA A 265 -0.95 20.90 14.14
C ALA A 265 0.20 21.71 13.53
N TYR A 266 0.87 21.19 12.51
CA TYR A 266 1.93 21.90 11.76
C TYR A 266 1.39 22.71 10.57
N ARG A 267 0.08 22.81 10.44
CA ARG A 267 -0.55 23.61 9.37
C ARG A 267 -0.13 25.06 9.48
N PRO A 268 0.40 25.69 8.43
CA PRO A 268 0.71 27.12 8.44
C PRO A 268 -0.60 27.93 8.52
N TYR A 269 -0.58 29.01 9.32
CA TYR A 269 -1.70 29.94 9.51
C TYR A 269 -1.88 30.86 8.29
#